data_90bf6c13ab690d8b6e8d04cb81c7b830
#
_entry.id   90bf6c13ab690d8b6e8d04cb81c7b830
#
_cell.length_a   1.000
_cell.length_b   1.000
_cell.length_c   1.000
_cell.angle_alpha   90.00
_cell.angle_beta   90.00
_cell.angle_gamma   90.00
#
_symmetry.space_group_name_H-M   'P 1'
#
loop_
_entity.id
_entity.type
_entity.pdbx_description
1 polymer ?
#
loop_
_entity_poly.entity_id
_entity_poly.type
_entity_poly.pdbx_seq_one_letter_code
_entity_poly.pdbx_strand_id
1 'polypeptide(L)'
;MKKIVWAAIAFLSVGVAFLGWRYHQLRTAAALWEGPVPEILSEKLDKDTDTMSFAFTSRIDAPVDLVMQAFSEPERAAEFSNNIHFSKLIRSEGNKKTVEFEMVILRRPQQFSLEFTFFPEERRIAVKTVENPLSDLSVEYHLVSSPDGMKTLLTYNGTSKDKTNLPIPLALQKSALRETFVAMIQALKKGIAARQNTPTPIHAAS
;
A
#
# COMPACT_ATOMS: atom_id res chain seq x y z
N MET A 1 45.42 -7.55 36.67
CA MET A 1 45.45 -6.51 35.62
C MET A 1 45.03 -7.03 34.25
N LYS A 2 45.53 -8.16 33.72
CA LYS A 2 45.17 -8.66 32.38
C LYS A 2 43.66 -8.91 32.16
N LYS A 3 42.92 -9.45 33.15
CA LYS A 3 41.47 -9.72 33.06
C LYS A 3 40.60 -8.43 32.95
N ILE A 4 41.02 -7.33 33.55
CA ILE A 4 40.29 -6.03 33.47
C ILE A 4 40.46 -5.40 32.08
N VAL A 5 41.65 -5.55 31.47
CA VAL A 5 41.92 -5.04 30.11
C VAL A 5 41.09 -5.77 29.09
N TRP A 6 40.94 -7.08 29.18
CA TRP A 6 40.13 -7.89 28.30
C TRP A 6 38.63 -7.60 28.43
N ALA A 7 38.13 -7.34 29.64
CA ALA A 7 36.76 -6.93 29.89
C ALA A 7 36.45 -5.55 29.25
N ALA A 8 37.38 -4.60 29.37
CA ALA A 8 37.23 -3.29 28.76
C ALA A 8 37.24 -3.33 27.24
N ILE A 9 38.08 -4.16 26.63
CA ILE A 9 38.10 -4.37 25.16
C ILE A 9 36.81 -5.01 24.68
N ALA A 10 36.26 -6.01 25.40
CA ALA A 10 34.99 -6.64 25.05
C ALA A 10 33.81 -5.65 25.13
N PHE A 11 33.79 -4.79 26.15
CA PHE A 11 32.76 -3.75 26.28
C PHE A 11 32.85 -2.69 25.16
N LEU A 12 34.04 -2.29 24.78
CA LEU A 12 34.26 -1.34 23.66
C LEU A 12 33.82 -1.94 22.33
N SER A 13 34.14 -3.21 22.06
CA SER A 13 33.74 -3.86 20.81
C SER A 13 32.22 -4.04 20.68
N VAL A 14 31.52 -4.37 21.77
CA VAL A 14 30.05 -4.42 21.79
C VAL A 14 29.44 -3.03 21.59
N GLY A 15 30.00 -2.00 22.20
CA GLY A 15 29.57 -0.61 22.02
C GLY A 15 29.72 -0.13 20.57
N VAL A 16 30.84 -0.44 19.93
CA VAL A 16 31.10 -0.07 18.51
C VAL A 16 30.16 -0.84 17.58
N ALA A 17 29.95 -2.14 17.83
CA ALA A 17 29.02 -2.95 17.05
C ALA A 17 27.57 -2.45 17.17
N PHE A 18 27.13 -2.08 18.37
CA PHE A 18 25.81 -1.53 18.63
C PHE A 18 25.62 -0.16 17.94
N LEU A 19 26.61 0.73 18.04
CA LEU A 19 26.59 2.03 17.37
C LEU A 19 26.59 1.87 15.85
N GLY A 20 27.39 0.96 15.30
CA GLY A 20 27.41 0.63 13.87
C GLY A 20 26.07 0.09 13.37
N TRP A 21 25.45 -0.83 14.15
CA TRP A 21 24.13 -1.37 13.84
C TRP A 21 23.05 -0.29 13.88
N ARG A 22 23.05 0.57 14.92
CA ARG A 22 22.11 1.68 15.05
C ARG A 22 22.30 2.74 13.97
N TYR A 23 23.53 3.04 13.59
CA TYR A 23 23.84 3.93 12.47
C TYR A 23 23.34 3.34 11.14
N HIS A 24 23.51 2.05 10.92
CA HIS A 24 22.99 1.37 9.74
C HIS A 24 21.46 1.40 9.70
N GLN A 25 20.78 1.18 10.82
CA GLN A 25 19.32 1.29 10.92
C GLN A 25 18.83 2.72 10.65
N LEU A 26 19.50 3.72 11.18
CA LEU A 26 19.15 5.13 10.94
C LEU A 26 19.35 5.51 9.47
N ARG A 27 20.42 5.03 8.84
CA ARG A 27 20.68 5.27 7.42
C ARG A 27 19.65 4.59 6.51
N THR A 28 19.28 3.35 6.81
CA THR A 28 18.24 2.63 6.06
C THR A 28 16.87 3.27 6.26
N ALA A 29 16.57 3.72 7.47
CA ALA A 29 15.33 4.47 7.74
C ALA A 29 15.31 5.82 6.99
N ALA A 30 16.42 6.58 7.00
CA ALA A 30 16.52 7.84 6.25
C ALA A 30 16.38 7.61 4.74
N ALA A 31 16.98 6.56 4.20
CA ALA A 31 16.90 6.22 2.78
C ALA A 31 15.46 5.92 2.30
N LEU A 32 14.58 5.45 3.19
CA LEU A 32 13.16 5.26 2.87
C LEU A 32 12.43 6.59 2.62
N TRP A 33 12.91 7.69 3.22
CA TRP A 33 12.25 8.99 3.18
C TRP A 33 12.94 10.00 2.25
N GLU A 34 14.18 9.76 1.87
CA GLU A 34 15.01 10.67 1.07
C GLU A 34 15.30 10.08 -0.34
N GLY A 35 15.53 10.95 -1.31
CA GLY A 35 15.92 10.59 -2.68
C GLY A 35 14.76 10.34 -3.66
N PRO A 36 15.06 10.08 -4.93
CA PRO A 36 14.07 9.76 -5.95
C PRO A 36 13.39 8.44 -5.62
N VAL A 37 12.07 8.37 -5.82
CA VAL A 37 11.23 7.25 -5.39
C VAL A 37 10.80 6.43 -6.58
N PRO A 38 11.23 5.17 -6.71
CA PRO A 38 10.54 4.23 -7.55
C PRO A 38 9.13 3.98 -7.00
N GLU A 39 8.17 3.66 -7.88
CA GLU A 39 6.81 3.32 -7.44
C GLU A 39 6.78 2.16 -6.44
N ILE A 40 7.75 1.26 -6.53
CA ILE A 40 7.92 0.13 -5.60
C ILE A 40 9.27 0.26 -4.91
N LEU A 41 9.26 0.48 -3.60
CA LEU A 41 10.47 0.51 -2.75
C LEU A 41 10.94 -0.90 -2.38
N SER A 42 9.99 -1.78 -2.11
CA SER A 42 10.25 -3.20 -1.84
C SER A 42 9.08 -4.06 -2.29
N GLU A 43 9.40 -5.30 -2.68
CA GLU A 43 8.39 -6.30 -3.02
C GLU A 43 8.78 -7.67 -2.50
N LYS A 44 7.78 -8.44 -2.12
CA LYS A 44 7.87 -9.87 -1.84
C LYS A 44 6.68 -10.55 -2.49
N LEU A 45 6.94 -11.54 -3.33
CA LEU A 45 5.92 -12.30 -4.04
C LEU A 45 6.24 -13.77 -3.89
N ASP A 46 5.32 -14.51 -3.28
CA ASP A 46 5.45 -15.94 -3.04
C ASP A 46 4.16 -16.64 -3.48
N LYS A 47 4.27 -17.86 -4.01
CA LYS A 47 3.12 -18.65 -4.44
C LYS A 47 3.19 -20.03 -3.85
N ASP A 48 2.12 -20.41 -3.16
CA ASP A 48 1.86 -21.75 -2.68
C ASP A 48 0.56 -22.26 -3.33
N THR A 49 0.70 -23.31 -4.14
CA THR A 49 -0.40 -23.97 -4.86
C THR A 49 -1.26 -22.99 -5.67
N ASP A 50 -2.43 -22.61 -5.16
CA ASP A 50 -3.41 -21.70 -5.79
C ASP A 50 -3.40 -20.28 -5.17
N THR A 51 -2.60 -20.07 -4.14
CA THR A 51 -2.57 -18.81 -3.38
C THR A 51 -1.27 -18.05 -3.61
N MET A 52 -1.39 -16.82 -4.07
CA MET A 52 -0.31 -15.86 -4.16
C MET A 52 -0.28 -14.98 -2.92
N SER A 53 0.81 -15.01 -2.17
CA SER A 53 1.09 -14.07 -1.09
C SER A 53 1.98 -12.95 -1.60
N PHE A 54 1.68 -11.71 -1.23
CA PHE A 54 2.44 -10.56 -1.69
C PHE A 54 2.57 -9.49 -0.63
N ALA A 55 3.66 -8.75 -0.73
CA ALA A 55 3.90 -7.53 0.03
C ALA A 55 4.59 -6.52 -0.88
N PHE A 56 4.05 -5.29 -0.92
CA PHE A 56 4.64 -4.17 -1.62
C PHE A 56 4.75 -2.98 -0.70
N THR A 57 5.79 -2.19 -0.89
CA THR A 57 5.96 -0.92 -0.18
C THR A 57 6.18 0.18 -1.18
N SER A 58 5.49 1.30 -0.99
CA SER A 58 5.64 2.52 -1.79
C SER A 58 5.71 3.74 -0.88
N ARG A 59 6.36 4.80 -1.36
CA ARG A 59 6.32 6.11 -0.71
C ARG A 59 5.42 7.05 -1.50
N ILE A 60 4.61 7.79 -0.76
CA ILE A 60 3.72 8.82 -1.30
C ILE A 60 4.16 10.15 -0.67
N ASP A 61 4.49 11.13 -1.50
CA ASP A 61 4.91 12.46 -1.05
C ASP A 61 3.66 13.29 -0.72
N ALA A 62 2.94 12.85 0.32
CA ALA A 62 1.77 13.50 0.89
C ALA A 62 1.59 13.08 2.36
N PRO A 63 1.01 13.95 3.21
CA PRO A 63 0.64 13.61 4.58
C PRO A 63 -0.31 12.42 4.64
N VAL A 64 -0.18 11.62 5.71
CA VAL A 64 -0.95 10.38 5.88
C VAL A 64 -2.46 10.61 5.87
N ASP A 65 -2.93 11.72 6.39
CA ASP A 65 -4.37 12.03 6.43
C ASP A 65 -4.94 12.27 5.03
N LEU A 66 -4.18 12.91 4.14
CA LEU A 66 -4.57 13.06 2.72
C LEU A 66 -4.59 11.72 1.99
N VAL A 67 -3.63 10.84 2.30
CA VAL A 67 -3.61 9.50 1.74
C VAL A 67 -4.81 8.69 2.23
N MET A 68 -5.11 8.72 3.55
CA MET A 68 -6.30 8.09 4.12
C MET A 68 -7.59 8.63 3.50
N GLN A 69 -7.69 9.94 3.34
CA GLN A 69 -8.84 10.57 2.69
C GLN A 69 -9.00 10.09 1.24
N ALA A 70 -7.91 9.97 0.48
CA ALA A 70 -7.98 9.45 -0.88
C ALA A 70 -8.45 7.99 -0.93
N PHE A 71 -8.07 7.17 0.04
CA PHE A 71 -8.57 5.80 0.16
C PHE A 71 -10.02 5.73 0.64
N SER A 72 -10.53 6.74 1.37
CA SER A 72 -11.88 6.71 1.94
C SER A 72 -13.01 6.82 0.90
N GLU A 73 -12.67 7.12 -0.36
CA GLU A 73 -13.59 7.25 -1.48
C GLU A 73 -13.27 6.25 -2.61
N PRO A 74 -13.27 4.92 -2.34
CA PRO A 74 -12.92 3.92 -3.35
C PRO A 74 -13.88 3.90 -4.55
N GLU A 75 -15.10 4.41 -4.38
CA GLU A 75 -16.09 4.60 -5.44
C GLU A 75 -15.68 5.63 -6.50
N ARG A 76 -14.64 6.43 -6.23
CA ARG A 76 -14.07 7.40 -7.17
C ARG A 76 -12.84 6.88 -7.91
N ALA A 77 -12.47 5.61 -7.70
CA ALA A 77 -11.26 5.05 -8.29
C ALA A 77 -11.22 5.16 -9.82
N ALA A 78 -12.36 5.04 -10.49
CA ALA A 78 -12.46 5.20 -11.95
C ALA A 78 -12.09 6.61 -12.45
N GLU A 79 -12.22 7.66 -11.62
CA GLU A 79 -11.84 9.03 -12.01
C GLU A 79 -10.32 9.20 -12.17
N PHE A 80 -9.52 8.36 -11.48
CA PHE A 80 -8.07 8.52 -11.37
C PHE A 80 -7.28 7.36 -11.98
N SER A 81 -7.93 6.22 -12.21
CA SER A 81 -7.30 5.01 -12.74
C SER A 81 -7.65 4.80 -14.20
N ASN A 82 -6.65 4.55 -15.04
CA ASN A 82 -6.87 4.20 -16.44
C ASN A 82 -7.31 2.73 -16.62
N ASN A 83 -7.16 1.90 -15.57
CA ASN A 83 -7.45 0.47 -15.64
C ASN A 83 -8.84 0.14 -15.09
N ILE A 84 -9.47 1.07 -14.37
CA ILE A 84 -10.82 0.93 -13.80
C ILE A 84 -11.76 1.77 -14.67
N HIS A 85 -12.66 1.10 -15.36
CA HIS A 85 -13.63 1.76 -16.24
C HIS A 85 -14.85 2.26 -15.50
N PHE A 86 -15.14 1.60 -14.38
CA PHE A 86 -16.32 1.89 -13.58
C PHE A 86 -16.04 1.59 -12.10
N SER A 87 -16.52 2.43 -11.22
CA SER A 87 -16.55 2.20 -9.77
C SER A 87 -17.80 2.79 -9.15
N LYS A 88 -18.52 2.02 -8.36
CA LYS A 88 -19.81 2.42 -7.78
C LYS A 88 -19.95 1.93 -6.34
N LEU A 89 -20.33 2.84 -5.47
CA LEU A 89 -20.68 2.48 -4.09
C LEU A 89 -21.99 1.66 -4.09
N ILE A 90 -21.92 0.43 -3.58
CA ILE A 90 -23.08 -0.46 -3.41
C ILE A 90 -23.66 -0.32 -2.01
N ARG A 91 -22.80 -0.23 -0.99
CA ARG A 91 -23.20 -0.19 0.42
C ARG A 91 -22.18 0.58 1.24
N SER A 92 -22.68 1.35 2.22
CA SER A 92 -21.84 2.03 3.20
C SER A 92 -22.46 1.85 4.58
N GLU A 93 -21.73 1.25 5.52
CA GLU A 93 -22.18 0.96 6.88
C GLU A 93 -21.05 1.15 7.88
N GLY A 94 -21.17 2.14 8.75
CA GLY A 94 -20.15 2.48 9.73
C GLY A 94 -18.80 2.74 9.05
N ASN A 95 -17.79 1.96 9.40
CA ASN A 95 -16.46 2.05 8.81
C ASN A 95 -16.24 1.15 7.59
N LYS A 96 -17.32 0.62 6.99
CA LYS A 96 -17.27 -0.29 5.84
C LYS A 96 -17.90 0.33 4.61
N LYS A 97 -17.29 0.09 3.47
CA LYS A 97 -17.84 0.38 2.14
C LYS A 97 -17.70 -0.84 1.24
N THR A 98 -18.78 -1.20 0.54
CA THR A 98 -18.75 -2.18 -0.55
C THR A 98 -18.83 -1.44 -1.86
N VAL A 99 -17.86 -1.65 -2.73
CA VAL A 99 -17.76 -0.98 -4.02
C VAL A 99 -17.65 -2.03 -5.12
N GLU A 100 -18.45 -1.84 -6.16
CA GLU A 100 -18.38 -2.59 -7.41
C GLU A 100 -17.42 -1.90 -8.36
N PHE A 101 -16.59 -2.69 -9.02
CA PHE A 101 -15.62 -2.23 -10.01
C PHE A 101 -15.79 -2.99 -11.31
N GLU A 102 -15.48 -2.31 -12.42
CA GLU A 102 -15.24 -2.95 -13.71
C GLU A 102 -13.84 -2.57 -14.20
N MET A 103 -13.06 -3.57 -14.54
CA MET A 103 -11.75 -3.38 -15.17
C MET A 103 -11.55 -4.38 -16.31
N VAL A 104 -10.68 -4.05 -17.26
CA VAL A 104 -10.32 -4.97 -18.35
C VAL A 104 -9.19 -5.88 -17.92
N ILE A 105 -9.47 -7.17 -17.82
CA ILE A 105 -8.49 -8.21 -17.53
C ILE A 105 -8.45 -9.15 -18.75
N LEU A 106 -7.27 -9.40 -19.30
CA LEU A 106 -7.09 -10.24 -20.50
C LEU A 106 -7.99 -9.82 -21.67
N ARG A 107 -8.14 -8.50 -21.88
CA ARG A 107 -8.99 -7.88 -22.93
C ARG A 107 -10.50 -8.15 -22.76
N ARG A 108 -10.94 -8.57 -21.59
CA ARG A 108 -12.36 -8.77 -21.28
C ARG A 108 -12.74 -7.90 -20.08
N PRO A 109 -13.91 -7.22 -20.13
CA PRO A 109 -14.42 -6.54 -18.96
C PRO A 109 -14.74 -7.57 -17.89
N GLN A 110 -14.31 -7.30 -16.66
CA GLN A 110 -14.56 -8.10 -15.46
C GLN A 110 -15.16 -7.22 -14.40
N GLN A 111 -16.28 -7.65 -13.86
CA GLN A 111 -16.93 -7.00 -12.74
C GLN A 111 -16.62 -7.77 -11.46
N PHE A 112 -16.34 -7.05 -10.39
CA PHE A 112 -16.09 -7.62 -9.08
C PHE A 112 -16.43 -6.60 -7.99
N SER A 113 -16.72 -7.09 -6.80
CA SER A 113 -17.05 -6.26 -5.63
C SER A 113 -16.05 -6.49 -4.51
N LEU A 114 -15.59 -5.39 -3.91
CA LEU A 114 -14.68 -5.39 -2.77
C LEU A 114 -15.33 -4.70 -1.58
N GLU A 115 -15.14 -5.26 -0.39
CA GLU A 115 -15.44 -4.61 0.88
C GLU A 115 -14.18 -3.97 1.45
N PHE A 116 -14.24 -2.67 1.68
CA PHE A 116 -13.23 -1.88 2.37
C PHE A 116 -13.66 -1.69 3.82
N THR A 117 -12.78 -1.97 4.76
CA THR A 117 -12.97 -1.66 6.19
C THR A 117 -11.88 -0.69 6.63
N PHE A 118 -12.28 0.47 7.12
CA PHE A 118 -11.37 1.55 7.49
C PHE A 118 -11.12 1.57 8.99
N PHE A 119 -9.86 1.67 9.40
CA PHE A 119 -9.40 1.81 10.77
C PHE A 119 -8.51 3.06 10.87
N PRO A 120 -9.11 4.27 10.93
CA PRO A 120 -8.35 5.53 10.87
C PRO A 120 -7.32 5.67 11.98
N GLU A 121 -7.67 5.31 13.21
CA GLU A 121 -6.77 5.37 14.37
C GLU A 121 -5.55 4.47 14.21
N GLU A 122 -5.71 3.33 13.54
CA GLU A 122 -4.63 2.38 13.24
C GLU A 122 -3.89 2.73 11.93
N ARG A 123 -4.37 3.71 11.19
CA ARG A 123 -3.89 4.04 9.82
C ARG A 123 -3.84 2.79 8.94
N ARG A 124 -4.90 2.00 9.03
CA ARG A 124 -5.04 0.71 8.36
C ARG A 124 -6.34 0.63 7.58
N ILE A 125 -6.29 -0.05 6.44
CA ILE A 125 -7.45 -0.35 5.61
C ILE A 125 -7.38 -1.83 5.25
N ALA A 126 -8.43 -2.59 5.58
CA ALA A 126 -8.56 -3.97 5.15
C ALA A 126 -9.52 -4.03 3.94
N VAL A 127 -9.15 -4.82 2.94
CA VAL A 127 -9.96 -5.02 1.74
C VAL A 127 -10.09 -6.49 1.47
N LYS A 128 -11.31 -6.94 1.19
CA LYS A 128 -11.58 -8.33 0.82
C LYS A 128 -12.57 -8.41 -0.33
N THR A 129 -12.48 -9.47 -1.09
CA THR A 129 -13.46 -9.82 -2.11
C THR A 129 -14.82 -10.12 -1.47
N VAL A 130 -15.87 -9.51 -2.01
CA VAL A 130 -17.26 -9.90 -1.78
C VAL A 130 -17.70 -10.80 -2.92
N GLU A 131 -17.45 -10.38 -4.16
CA GLU A 131 -17.72 -11.14 -5.36
C GLU A 131 -16.62 -10.89 -6.40
N ASN A 132 -16.02 -11.97 -6.89
CA ASN A 132 -15.04 -11.92 -7.98
C ASN A 132 -14.96 -13.30 -8.63
N PRO A 133 -15.18 -13.41 -9.94
CA PRO A 133 -15.14 -14.69 -10.65
C PRO A 133 -13.72 -15.25 -10.80
N LEU A 134 -12.69 -14.43 -10.64
CA LEU A 134 -11.30 -14.80 -10.95
C LEU A 134 -10.51 -15.20 -9.70
N SER A 135 -10.71 -14.49 -8.59
CA SER A 135 -9.91 -14.73 -7.39
C SER A 135 -10.58 -14.23 -6.11
N ASP A 136 -10.20 -14.81 -4.97
CA ASP A 136 -10.49 -14.26 -3.66
C ASP A 136 -9.28 -13.45 -3.16
N LEU A 137 -9.49 -12.16 -2.99
CA LEU A 137 -8.48 -11.20 -2.52
C LEU A 137 -8.72 -10.89 -1.05
N SER A 138 -7.66 -10.91 -0.25
CA SER A 138 -7.64 -10.40 1.12
C SER A 138 -6.37 -9.61 1.32
N VAL A 139 -6.48 -8.32 1.56
CA VAL A 139 -5.33 -7.42 1.66
C VAL A 139 -5.48 -6.41 2.78
N GLU A 140 -4.36 -5.91 3.27
CA GLU A 140 -4.27 -4.82 4.21
C GLU A 140 -3.30 -3.75 3.72
N TYR A 141 -3.72 -2.51 3.86
CA TYR A 141 -2.88 -1.33 3.70
C TYR A 141 -2.51 -0.81 5.08
N HIS A 142 -1.22 -0.56 5.30
CA HIS A 142 -0.70 0.10 6.49
C HIS A 142 0.00 1.38 6.06
N LEU A 143 -0.32 2.48 6.73
CA LEU A 143 0.21 3.79 6.42
C LEU A 143 1.06 4.30 7.59
N VAL A 144 2.29 4.67 7.29
CA VAL A 144 3.22 5.23 8.29
C VAL A 144 3.64 6.62 7.83
N SER A 145 3.49 7.61 8.71
CA SER A 145 3.94 8.97 8.46
C SER A 145 5.45 9.10 8.56
N SER A 146 6.05 9.92 7.73
CA SER A 146 7.44 10.36 7.90
C SER A 146 7.61 11.18 9.19
N PRO A 147 8.83 11.33 9.70
CA PRO A 147 9.10 12.12 10.90
C PRO A 147 8.67 13.58 10.78
N ASP A 148 8.72 14.15 9.58
CA ASP A 148 8.29 15.53 9.27
C ASP A 148 6.78 15.63 8.96
N GLY A 149 6.06 14.51 8.90
CA GLY A 149 4.64 14.45 8.60
C GLY A 149 4.26 14.70 7.14
N MET A 150 5.23 14.94 6.25
CA MET A 150 4.98 15.37 4.88
C MET A 150 4.87 14.22 3.87
N LYS A 151 5.27 13.02 4.27
CA LYS A 151 5.30 11.83 3.40
C LYS A 151 4.65 10.65 4.10
N THR A 152 4.18 9.71 3.32
CA THR A 152 3.56 8.46 3.79
C THR A 152 4.24 7.26 3.16
N LEU A 153 4.63 6.30 3.99
CA LEU A 153 5.01 4.98 3.57
C LEU A 153 3.76 4.11 3.57
N LEU A 154 3.41 3.58 2.41
CA LEU A 154 2.28 2.67 2.23
C LEU A 154 2.81 1.26 2.06
N THR A 155 2.39 0.35 2.93
CA THR A 155 2.61 -1.08 2.78
C THR A 155 1.30 -1.76 2.40
N TYR A 156 1.34 -2.59 1.36
CA TYR A 156 0.22 -3.36 0.83
C TYR A 156 0.57 -4.83 0.94
N ASN A 157 -0.09 -5.52 1.86
CA ASN A 157 0.15 -6.94 2.14
C ASN A 157 -1.11 -7.73 1.89
N GLY A 158 -0.97 -8.93 1.35
CA GLY A 158 -2.16 -9.76 1.21
C GLY A 158 -1.95 -11.08 0.49
N THR A 159 -3.09 -11.69 0.24
CA THR A 159 -3.20 -12.95 -0.49
C THR A 159 -4.26 -12.83 -1.58
N SER A 160 -4.01 -13.52 -2.69
CA SER A 160 -4.97 -13.72 -3.77
C SER A 160 -5.06 -15.21 -4.08
N LYS A 161 -6.23 -15.81 -3.86
CA LYS A 161 -6.48 -17.20 -4.18
C LYS A 161 -7.15 -17.29 -5.54
N ASP A 162 -6.52 -18.02 -6.47
CA ASP A 162 -7.04 -18.23 -7.83
C ASP A 162 -8.24 -19.17 -7.81
N LYS A 163 -9.31 -18.79 -8.54
CA LYS A 163 -10.53 -19.58 -8.72
C LYS A 163 -10.64 -20.18 -10.12
N THR A 164 -9.79 -19.77 -11.04
CA THR A 164 -9.98 -20.06 -12.47
C THR A 164 -9.38 -21.37 -12.89
N ASN A 165 -8.45 -21.92 -12.14
CA ASN A 165 -7.61 -23.08 -12.51
C ASN A 165 -6.93 -22.92 -13.90
N LEU A 166 -6.79 -21.68 -14.38
CA LEU A 166 -6.10 -21.41 -15.63
C LEU A 166 -4.60 -21.57 -15.45
N PRO A 167 -3.91 -22.26 -16.35
CA PRO A 167 -2.46 -22.45 -16.29
C PRO A 167 -1.71 -21.15 -16.67
N ILE A 168 -1.90 -20.09 -15.89
CA ILE A 168 -1.21 -18.82 -16.10
C ILE A 168 0.22 -18.95 -15.56
N PRO A 169 1.26 -18.71 -16.38
CA PRO A 169 2.64 -18.73 -15.93
C PRO A 169 2.88 -17.82 -14.73
N LEU A 170 3.63 -18.29 -13.73
CA LEU A 170 3.90 -17.54 -12.51
C LEU A 170 4.51 -16.15 -12.77
N ALA A 171 5.38 -16.04 -13.77
CA ALA A 171 5.97 -14.76 -14.16
C ALA A 171 4.91 -13.73 -14.58
N LEU A 172 3.88 -14.15 -15.34
CA LEU A 172 2.77 -13.28 -15.73
C LEU A 172 1.90 -12.89 -14.55
N GLN A 173 1.62 -13.82 -13.62
CA GLN A 173 0.86 -13.51 -12.40
C GLN A 173 1.59 -12.46 -11.56
N LYS A 174 2.91 -12.62 -11.36
CA LYS A 174 3.75 -11.66 -10.64
C LYS A 174 3.79 -10.29 -11.34
N SER A 175 3.92 -10.27 -12.68
CA SER A 175 3.88 -9.02 -13.46
C SER A 175 2.55 -8.30 -13.30
N ALA A 176 1.43 -9.02 -13.44
CA ALA A 176 0.10 -8.46 -13.30
C ALA A 176 -0.14 -7.85 -11.90
N LEU A 177 0.30 -8.51 -10.83
CA LEU A 177 0.20 -7.96 -9.47
C LEU A 177 1.01 -6.68 -9.31
N ARG A 178 2.26 -6.68 -9.82
CA ARG A 178 3.12 -5.49 -9.79
C ARG A 178 2.51 -4.33 -10.58
N GLU A 179 2.03 -4.57 -11.78
CA GLU A 179 1.36 -3.57 -12.62
C GLU A 179 0.09 -3.01 -11.97
N THR A 180 -0.70 -3.88 -11.33
CA THR A 180 -1.90 -3.47 -10.58
C THR A 180 -1.53 -2.57 -9.40
N PHE A 181 -0.48 -2.92 -8.64
CA PHE A 181 -0.01 -2.09 -7.54
C PHE A 181 0.49 -0.73 -8.02
N VAL A 182 1.31 -0.69 -9.08
CA VAL A 182 1.81 0.55 -9.68
C VAL A 182 0.65 1.43 -10.15
N ALA A 183 -0.32 0.85 -10.86
CA ALA A 183 -1.50 1.58 -11.34
C ALA A 183 -2.33 2.16 -10.17
N MET A 184 -2.49 1.41 -9.08
CA MET A 184 -3.15 1.88 -7.87
C MET A 184 -2.39 3.06 -7.24
N ILE A 185 -1.06 2.99 -7.10
CA ILE A 185 -0.24 4.08 -6.55
C ILE A 185 -0.36 5.33 -7.42
N GLN A 186 -0.33 5.18 -8.74
CA GLN A 186 -0.48 6.31 -9.67
C GLN A 186 -1.88 6.95 -9.57
N ALA A 187 -2.94 6.14 -9.49
CA ALA A 187 -4.30 6.61 -9.29
C ALA A 187 -4.44 7.38 -7.96
N LEU A 188 -3.87 6.83 -6.88
CA LEU A 188 -3.85 7.46 -5.58
C LEU A 188 -3.15 8.82 -5.60
N LYS A 189 -1.96 8.90 -6.21
CA LYS A 189 -1.23 10.18 -6.39
C LYS A 189 -2.05 11.20 -7.17
N LYS A 190 -2.73 10.81 -8.25
CA LYS A 190 -3.63 11.70 -9.01
C LYS A 190 -4.82 12.17 -8.15
N GLY A 191 -5.44 11.27 -7.40
CA GLY A 191 -6.54 11.60 -6.50
C GLY A 191 -6.14 12.58 -5.39
N ILE A 192 -4.94 12.44 -4.84
CA ILE A 192 -4.38 13.37 -3.85
C ILE A 192 -4.15 14.74 -4.48
N ALA A 193 -3.50 14.79 -5.64
CA ALA A 193 -3.23 16.05 -6.34
C ALA A 193 -4.52 16.80 -6.72
N ALA A 194 -5.57 16.08 -7.13
CA ALA A 194 -6.86 16.67 -7.43
C ALA A 194 -7.48 17.33 -6.19
N ARG A 195 -7.36 16.72 -5.01
CA ARG A 195 -7.87 17.28 -3.74
C ARG A 195 -7.10 18.52 -3.29
N GLN A 196 -5.78 18.52 -3.46
CA GLN A 196 -4.95 19.68 -3.12
C GLN A 196 -5.25 20.91 -4.00
N ASN A 197 -5.68 20.68 -5.24
CA ASN A 197 -6.00 21.73 -6.20
C ASN A 197 -7.46 22.20 -6.12
N THR A 198 -8.32 21.55 -5.33
CA THR A 198 -9.71 21.99 -5.11
C THR A 198 -9.69 23.08 -4.04
N PRO A 199 -10.07 24.34 -4.36
CA PRO A 199 -10.13 25.41 -3.37
C PRO A 199 -11.11 24.99 -2.26
N THR A 200 -10.67 25.05 -1.00
CA THR A 200 -11.56 24.90 0.14
C THR A 200 -12.67 25.95 0.02
N PRO A 201 -13.95 25.58 0.00
CA PRO A 201 -15.01 26.57 0.00
C PRO A 201 -14.83 27.43 1.25
N ILE A 202 -14.55 28.73 1.04
CA ILE A 202 -14.54 29.72 2.12
C ILE A 202 -15.97 29.73 2.66
N HIS A 203 -16.16 29.11 3.82
CA HIS A 203 -17.40 29.30 4.57
C HIS A 203 -17.52 30.80 4.83
N ALA A 204 -18.32 31.49 4.03
CA ALA A 204 -18.75 32.83 4.33
C ALA A 204 -19.51 32.75 5.66
N ALA A 205 -18.83 33.16 6.73
CA ALA A 205 -19.50 33.40 8.00
C ALA A 205 -20.49 34.53 7.78
N SER A 206 -21.75 34.20 7.85
CA SER A 206 -22.88 35.11 7.95
C SER A 206 -23.45 35.10 9.37
#